data_aa165b23ab45a207682615259168c156
#
_entry.id   aa165b23ab45a207682615259168c156
#
_cell.length_a   1.000
_cell.length_b   1.000
_cell.length_c   1.000
_cell.angle_alpha   90.00
_cell.angle_beta   90.00
_cell.angle_gamma   90.00
#
_symmetry.space_group_name_H-M   'P 1'
#
loop_
_entity.id
_entity.type
_entity.pdbx_description
1 polymer ?
#
loop_
_entity_poly.entity_id
_entity_poly.type
_entity_poly.pdbx_seq_one_letter_code
_entity_poly.pdbx_strand_id
1 'polypeptide(L)'
;MKKFFIISLLLSFISAQAIIAQMQSSKDKYTILLTGASFASPQNGWFEIGCRKLGATSINRAVGGEAIANTANRMEDGTLYSPEELEIIDALVIMQVHNKDVYEELQLKDNYTDYELPFDRSNYAAAYDYVIKRYIAECYELRNNPQSRYYNTPYGKPVIIVLCTHWHDCRTVYNESVRKLAQKWGLPLVEFDKYIGFSKNVLHPVVRKPFSVLYSTDTQETEGVVYGHHPIRGEQSYIQQRMAAIFVDTMMKILPLK
;
A
#
# COMPACT_ATOMS: atom_id res chain seq x y z
N MET A 1 -8.75 -49.82 19.78
CA MET A 1 -9.10 -49.52 18.38
C MET A 1 -9.70 -48.10 18.16
N LYS A 2 -10.53 -47.53 19.03
CA LYS A 2 -11.15 -46.20 18.81
C LYS A 2 -10.15 -45.02 18.81
N LYS A 3 -9.04 -45.04 19.55
CA LYS A 3 -8.06 -43.94 19.62
C LYS A 3 -7.21 -43.79 18.35
N PHE A 4 -6.92 -44.88 17.64
CA PHE A 4 -6.17 -44.82 16.38
C PHE A 4 -6.97 -44.22 15.22
N PHE A 5 -8.29 -44.38 15.23
CA PHE A 5 -9.16 -43.87 14.19
C PHE A 5 -9.29 -42.33 14.27
N ILE A 6 -9.29 -41.75 15.49
CA ILE A 6 -9.40 -40.32 15.72
C ILE A 6 -8.12 -39.56 15.28
N ILE A 7 -6.94 -40.16 15.56
CA ILE A 7 -5.65 -39.60 15.17
C ILE A 7 -5.48 -39.59 13.63
N SER A 8 -5.90 -40.65 12.97
CA SER A 8 -5.87 -40.75 11.50
C SER A 8 -6.80 -39.74 10.84
N LEU A 9 -7.98 -39.47 11.42
CA LEU A 9 -8.93 -38.49 10.90
C LEU A 9 -8.44 -37.07 11.08
N LEU A 10 -7.77 -36.74 12.22
CA LEU A 10 -7.17 -35.40 12.45
C LEU A 10 -5.99 -35.11 11.51
N LEU A 11 -5.13 -36.11 11.27
CA LEU A 11 -4.00 -35.98 10.34
C LEU A 11 -4.48 -35.79 8.89
N SER A 12 -5.56 -36.42 8.48
CA SER A 12 -6.15 -36.23 7.14
C SER A 12 -6.81 -34.86 6.99
N PHE A 13 -7.39 -34.27 8.05
CA PHE A 13 -7.96 -32.94 8.03
C PHE A 13 -6.87 -31.85 7.95
N ILE A 14 -5.75 -32.01 8.67
CA ILE A 14 -4.61 -31.08 8.63
C ILE A 14 -3.94 -31.11 7.24
N SER A 15 -3.79 -32.30 6.64
CA SER A 15 -3.26 -32.40 5.28
C SER A 15 -4.18 -31.86 4.21
N ALA A 16 -5.50 -31.98 4.36
CA ALA A 16 -6.48 -31.39 3.44
C ALA A 16 -6.49 -29.85 3.51
N GLN A 17 -6.40 -29.27 4.71
CA GLN A 17 -6.30 -27.81 4.87
C GLN A 17 -4.99 -27.26 4.33
N ALA A 18 -3.87 -27.94 4.52
CA ALA A 18 -2.59 -27.56 3.94
C ALA A 18 -2.59 -27.65 2.40
N ILE A 19 -3.22 -28.67 1.83
CA ILE A 19 -3.39 -28.82 0.37
C ILE A 19 -4.32 -27.75 -0.18
N ILE A 20 -5.41 -27.40 0.51
CA ILE A 20 -6.33 -26.32 0.10
C ILE A 20 -5.62 -24.97 0.18
N ALA A 21 -4.84 -24.69 1.23
CA ALA A 21 -4.03 -23.49 1.35
C ALA A 21 -2.95 -23.41 0.26
N GLN A 22 -2.30 -24.53 -0.06
CA GLN A 22 -1.29 -24.61 -1.11
C GLN A 22 -1.91 -24.52 -2.52
N MET A 23 -3.11 -25.06 -2.73
CA MET A 23 -3.87 -24.90 -3.97
C MET A 23 -4.40 -23.47 -4.14
N GLN A 24 -4.71 -22.76 -3.04
CA GLN A 24 -5.12 -21.35 -3.07
C GLN A 24 -3.91 -20.46 -3.36
N SER A 25 -2.74 -20.74 -2.81
CA SER A 25 -1.47 -20.08 -3.11
C SER A 25 -1.01 -20.24 -4.57
N SER A 26 -1.32 -21.38 -5.20
CA SER A 26 -1.00 -21.62 -6.62
C SER A 26 -1.96 -20.93 -7.60
N LYS A 27 -2.99 -20.24 -7.10
CA LYS A 27 -4.05 -19.59 -7.91
C LYS A 27 -3.91 -18.09 -8.00
N ASP A 28 -3.11 -17.47 -7.13
CA ASP A 28 -2.93 -16.04 -7.15
C ASP A 28 -1.95 -15.65 -8.27
N LYS A 29 -2.41 -14.75 -9.12
CA LYS A 29 -1.65 -14.27 -10.29
C LYS A 29 -0.56 -13.27 -9.89
N TYR A 30 -0.77 -12.53 -8.82
CA TYR A 30 0.08 -11.42 -8.39
C TYR A 30 0.35 -11.49 -6.90
N THR A 31 1.44 -10.85 -6.48
CA THR A 31 1.74 -10.53 -5.09
C THR A 31 1.90 -9.03 -4.96
N ILE A 32 1.13 -8.39 -4.10
CA ILE A 32 1.14 -6.94 -3.94
C ILE A 32 1.50 -6.59 -2.49
N LEU A 33 2.56 -5.78 -2.33
CA LEU A 33 2.99 -5.25 -1.04
C LEU A 33 2.39 -3.85 -0.83
N LEU A 34 1.76 -3.62 0.31
CA LEU A 34 1.33 -2.30 0.77
C LEU A 34 2.16 -1.87 1.97
N THR A 35 2.70 -0.65 1.90
CA THR A 35 3.17 0.09 3.08
C THR A 35 2.33 1.33 3.27
N GLY A 36 2.13 1.74 4.53
CA GLY A 36 1.23 2.86 4.79
C GLY A 36 1.02 3.12 6.28
N ALA A 37 0.23 4.15 6.56
CA ALA A 37 -0.21 4.53 7.89
C ALA A 37 -1.56 3.87 8.26
N SER A 38 -2.28 4.45 9.23
CA SER A 38 -3.55 3.93 9.75
C SER A 38 -4.67 3.74 8.71
N PHE A 39 -4.64 4.50 7.61
CA PHE A 39 -5.62 4.38 6.51
C PHE A 39 -5.43 3.11 5.67
N ALA A 40 -4.27 2.50 5.76
CA ALA A 40 -3.85 1.32 5.04
C ALA A 40 -3.59 0.10 5.95
N SER A 41 -3.67 0.27 7.28
CA SER A 41 -3.32 -0.79 8.24
C SER A 41 -4.22 -2.03 8.11
N PRO A 42 -3.68 -3.24 8.35
CA PRO A 42 -4.37 -4.50 8.11
C PRO A 42 -5.66 -4.63 8.92
N GLN A 43 -6.81 -4.82 8.26
CA GLN A 43 -8.11 -5.05 8.94
C GLN A 43 -9.18 -5.56 7.99
N ASN A 44 -8.85 -6.39 7.01
CA ASN A 44 -9.76 -6.76 5.93
C ASN A 44 -10.39 -5.52 5.27
N GLY A 45 -9.54 -4.52 5.00
CA GLY A 45 -9.93 -3.26 4.40
C GLY A 45 -9.83 -3.26 2.88
N TRP A 46 -9.82 -2.06 2.32
CA TRP A 46 -9.82 -1.83 0.88
C TRP A 46 -8.71 -2.58 0.13
N PHE A 47 -7.54 -2.69 0.75
CA PHE A 47 -6.39 -3.33 0.10
C PHE A 47 -6.58 -4.84 -0.04
N GLU A 48 -6.90 -5.54 1.05
CA GLU A 48 -7.14 -6.98 1.04
C GLU A 48 -8.36 -7.34 0.18
N ILE A 49 -9.42 -6.53 0.23
CA ILE A 49 -10.59 -6.70 -0.64
C ILE A 49 -10.18 -6.56 -2.11
N GLY A 50 -9.41 -5.53 -2.43
CA GLY A 50 -8.91 -5.29 -3.79
C GLY A 50 -8.00 -6.39 -4.29
N CYS A 51 -7.03 -6.84 -3.48
CA CYS A 51 -6.15 -7.95 -3.83
C CYS A 51 -6.94 -9.23 -4.15
N ARG A 52 -7.93 -9.60 -3.32
CA ARG A 52 -8.79 -10.76 -3.61
C ARG A 52 -9.53 -10.61 -4.95
N LYS A 53 -10.03 -9.41 -5.28
CA LYS A 53 -10.69 -9.15 -6.57
C LYS A 53 -9.75 -9.25 -7.77
N LEU A 54 -8.46 -8.94 -7.57
CA LEU A 54 -7.42 -9.04 -8.58
C LEU A 54 -6.86 -10.46 -8.73
N GLY A 55 -7.22 -11.40 -7.84
CA GLY A 55 -6.55 -12.69 -7.73
C GLY A 55 -5.09 -12.50 -7.32
N ALA A 56 -4.86 -11.68 -6.31
CA ALA A 56 -3.53 -11.34 -5.81
C ALA A 56 -3.39 -11.69 -4.32
N THR A 57 -2.21 -12.19 -3.95
CA THR A 57 -1.77 -12.28 -2.56
C THR A 57 -1.48 -10.88 -2.03
N SER A 58 -2.05 -10.53 -0.88
CA SER A 58 -1.80 -9.27 -0.19
C SER A 58 -0.71 -9.41 0.87
N ILE A 59 0.34 -8.60 0.80
CA ILE A 59 1.34 -8.41 1.86
C ILE A 59 1.11 -7.01 2.42
N ASN A 60 0.46 -6.89 3.58
CA ASN A 60 0.20 -5.60 4.19
C ASN A 60 1.18 -5.33 5.33
N ARG A 61 2.06 -4.34 5.14
CA ARG A 61 3.09 -3.87 6.09
C ARG A 61 2.76 -2.49 6.66
N ALA A 62 1.53 -1.99 6.46
CA ALA A 62 1.11 -0.70 6.99
C ALA A 62 1.01 -0.72 8.52
N VAL A 63 1.48 0.34 9.16
CA VAL A 63 1.47 0.52 10.62
C VAL A 63 0.83 1.85 10.97
N GLY A 64 -0.18 1.81 11.87
CA GLY A 64 -0.87 3.02 12.32
C GLY A 64 0.08 4.02 12.96
N GLY A 65 -0.04 5.30 12.55
CA GLY A 65 0.79 6.38 13.08
C GLY A 65 2.17 6.55 12.42
N GLU A 66 2.61 5.64 11.55
CA GLU A 66 3.86 5.81 10.79
C GLU A 66 3.75 6.90 9.72
N ALA A 67 4.91 7.42 9.33
CA ALA A 67 5.13 8.30 8.19
C ALA A 67 6.04 7.59 7.18
N ILE A 68 6.23 8.18 5.99
CA ILE A 68 7.12 7.61 4.97
C ILE A 68 8.57 7.43 5.47
N ALA A 69 9.03 8.28 6.38
CA ALA A 69 10.32 8.13 7.07
C ALA A 69 10.46 6.76 7.76
N ASN A 70 9.40 6.28 8.40
CA ASN A 70 9.41 4.95 9.03
C ASN A 70 9.51 3.83 7.96
N THR A 71 8.81 3.97 6.84
CA THR A 71 8.95 3.02 5.71
C THR A 71 10.38 3.00 5.17
N ALA A 72 10.99 4.17 4.97
CA ALA A 72 12.38 4.29 4.51
C ALA A 72 13.37 3.62 5.47
N ASN A 73 13.22 3.86 6.78
CA ASN A 73 14.07 3.26 7.80
C ASN A 73 13.88 1.73 7.88
N ARG A 74 12.64 1.23 7.76
CA ARG A 74 12.35 -0.22 7.69
C ARG A 74 12.89 -0.87 6.42
N MET A 75 12.99 -0.13 5.34
CA MET A 75 13.63 -0.60 4.12
C MET A 75 15.15 -0.71 4.32
N GLU A 76 15.77 0.26 5.04
CA GLU A 76 17.20 0.23 5.36
C GLU A 76 17.56 -0.93 6.26
N ASP A 77 16.81 -1.18 7.31
CA ASP A 77 17.06 -2.27 8.24
C ASP A 77 16.53 -3.66 7.79
N GLY A 78 15.97 -3.74 6.56
CA GLY A 78 15.50 -4.99 5.96
C GLY A 78 14.21 -5.55 6.55
N THR A 79 13.43 -4.73 7.29
CA THR A 79 12.18 -5.17 7.94
C THR A 79 10.91 -4.87 7.14
N LEU A 80 11.03 -4.12 6.02
CA LEU A 80 9.89 -3.85 5.15
C LEU A 80 9.50 -5.07 4.30
N TYR A 81 10.47 -5.73 3.72
CA TYR A 81 10.36 -7.00 2.99
C TYR A 81 11.69 -7.76 3.03
N SER A 82 11.63 -9.08 2.90
CA SER A 82 12.83 -9.91 2.76
C SER A 82 13.31 -10.00 1.31
N PRO A 83 14.54 -10.46 1.05
CA PRO A 83 15.01 -10.73 -0.31
C PRO A 83 14.12 -11.72 -1.07
N GLU A 84 13.56 -12.74 -0.39
CA GLU A 84 12.65 -13.72 -0.97
C GLU A 84 11.30 -13.08 -1.31
N GLU A 85 10.80 -12.19 -0.46
CA GLU A 85 9.58 -11.40 -0.76
C GLU A 85 9.82 -10.46 -1.95
N LEU A 86 10.99 -9.81 -2.03
CA LEU A 86 11.32 -8.95 -3.17
C LEU A 86 11.23 -9.70 -4.50
N GLU A 87 11.65 -10.97 -4.55
CA GLU A 87 11.55 -11.80 -5.76
C GLU A 87 10.12 -11.97 -6.28
N ILE A 88 9.14 -12.04 -5.39
CA ILE A 88 7.75 -12.38 -5.73
C ILE A 88 6.80 -11.18 -5.75
N ILE A 89 7.15 -10.05 -5.15
CA ILE A 89 6.31 -8.85 -5.14
C ILE A 89 6.19 -8.29 -6.56
N ASP A 90 4.99 -8.29 -7.12
CA ASP A 90 4.72 -7.71 -8.45
C ASP A 90 4.54 -6.18 -8.38
N ALA A 91 4.00 -5.64 -7.29
CA ALA A 91 3.80 -4.20 -7.12
C ALA A 91 3.99 -3.76 -5.66
N LEU A 92 4.63 -2.60 -5.47
CA LEU A 92 4.72 -1.87 -4.21
C LEU A 92 3.70 -0.74 -4.22
N VAL A 93 2.78 -0.74 -3.25
CA VAL A 93 1.75 0.30 -3.06
C VAL A 93 2.08 1.11 -1.81
N ILE A 94 2.02 2.44 -1.90
CA ILE A 94 2.38 3.35 -0.81
C ILE A 94 1.21 4.28 -0.48
N MET A 95 0.71 4.21 0.77
CA MET A 95 -0.32 5.09 1.32
C MET A 95 0.09 5.66 2.68
N GLN A 96 1.10 6.51 2.67
CA GLN A 96 1.67 7.16 3.87
C GLN A 96 1.09 8.57 4.04
N VAL A 97 -0.06 8.67 4.70
CA VAL A 97 -0.74 9.95 4.94
C VAL A 97 -0.36 10.51 6.31
N HIS A 98 0.21 11.71 6.32
CA HIS A 98 0.55 12.44 7.53
C HIS A 98 0.13 13.93 7.42
N ASN A 99 0.02 14.62 8.55
CA ASN A 99 -0.50 16.01 8.60
C ASN A 99 0.44 17.07 8.01
N LYS A 100 1.73 16.78 7.93
CA LYS A 100 2.77 17.74 7.48
C LYS A 100 3.50 17.24 6.24
N ASP A 101 2.82 16.46 5.43
CA ASP A 101 3.42 15.86 4.23
C ASP A 101 3.54 16.92 3.12
N VAL A 102 4.70 17.57 3.05
CA VAL A 102 5.02 18.59 2.06
C VAL A 102 6.10 18.08 1.12
N TYR A 103 5.83 18.16 -0.17
CA TYR A 103 6.84 17.89 -1.19
C TYR A 103 7.77 19.08 -1.35
N GLU A 104 9.05 18.89 -1.04
CA GLU A 104 10.11 19.88 -1.20
C GLU A 104 11.23 19.32 -2.09
N GLU A 105 11.39 19.88 -3.28
CA GLU A 105 12.40 19.46 -4.28
C GLU A 105 13.83 19.51 -3.72
N LEU A 106 14.13 20.47 -2.85
CA LEU A 106 15.45 20.65 -2.24
C LEU A 106 15.89 19.49 -1.33
N GLN A 107 14.95 18.66 -0.89
CA GLN A 107 15.27 17.46 -0.11
C GLN A 107 15.82 16.31 -0.96
N LEU A 108 15.69 16.38 -2.28
CA LEU A 108 16.03 15.27 -3.18
C LEU A 108 17.53 15.20 -3.44
N LYS A 109 18.07 13.99 -3.53
CA LYS A 109 19.46 13.69 -3.88
C LYS A 109 19.53 12.96 -5.22
N ASP A 110 20.71 12.94 -5.84
CA ASP A 110 20.89 12.22 -7.11
C ASP A 110 20.79 10.71 -6.90
N ASN A 111 21.44 10.17 -5.86
CA ASN A 111 21.41 8.74 -5.54
C ASN A 111 20.75 8.50 -4.17
N TYR A 112 20.12 7.33 -3.99
CA TYR A 112 19.54 6.98 -2.68
C TYR A 112 20.60 6.78 -1.61
N THR A 113 21.82 6.42 -1.98
CA THR A 113 22.97 6.26 -1.09
C THR A 113 23.50 7.57 -0.51
N ASP A 114 23.10 8.72 -1.05
CA ASP A 114 23.55 10.04 -0.62
C ASP A 114 22.69 10.62 0.52
N TYR A 115 21.64 9.89 0.94
CA TYR A 115 20.80 10.27 2.05
C TYR A 115 21.41 9.90 3.40
N GLU A 116 21.27 10.82 4.36
CA GLU A 116 21.59 10.54 5.76
C GLU A 116 20.44 9.78 6.44
N LEU A 117 20.78 8.73 7.17
CA LEU A 117 19.85 7.84 7.87
C LEU A 117 20.08 7.90 9.39
N PRO A 118 19.07 7.67 10.23
CA PRO A 118 17.67 7.43 9.87
C PRO A 118 16.93 8.70 9.48
N PHE A 119 15.91 8.56 8.63
CA PHE A 119 14.97 9.64 8.34
C PHE A 119 14.09 9.95 9.54
N ASP A 120 13.75 11.21 9.73
CA ASP A 120 12.69 11.68 10.61
C ASP A 120 11.45 12.14 9.81
N ARG A 121 10.40 12.57 10.52
CA ARG A 121 9.14 12.97 9.88
C ARG A 121 9.21 14.27 9.08
N SER A 122 10.27 15.07 9.23
CA SER A 122 10.49 16.29 8.44
C SER A 122 11.06 16.00 7.06
N ASN A 123 11.60 14.81 6.84
CA ASN A 123 12.22 14.39 5.58
C ASN A 123 11.22 13.76 4.59
N TYR A 124 10.03 14.33 4.42
CA TYR A 124 8.97 13.72 3.61
C TYR A 124 9.38 13.40 2.18
N ALA A 125 9.83 14.42 1.42
CA ALA A 125 10.21 14.22 0.02
C ALA A 125 11.46 13.35 -0.11
N ALA A 126 12.46 13.55 0.76
CA ALA A 126 13.67 12.74 0.81
C ALA A 126 13.37 11.26 1.08
N ALA A 127 12.53 10.96 2.06
CA ALA A 127 12.18 9.59 2.41
C ALA A 127 11.39 8.88 1.29
N TYR A 128 10.47 9.58 0.62
CA TYR A 128 9.79 9.04 -0.56
C TYR A 128 10.75 8.76 -1.72
N ASP A 129 11.62 9.72 -2.03
CA ASP A 129 12.61 9.58 -3.10
C ASP A 129 13.57 8.41 -2.82
N TYR A 130 14.02 8.29 -1.57
CA TYR A 130 14.82 7.16 -1.12
C TYR A 130 14.10 5.82 -1.32
N VAL A 131 12.87 5.68 -0.86
CA VAL A 131 12.09 4.44 -1.00
C VAL A 131 11.91 4.07 -2.47
N ILE A 132 11.58 5.04 -3.32
CA ILE A 132 11.39 4.82 -4.76
C ILE A 132 12.71 4.36 -5.41
N LYS A 133 13.78 5.12 -5.22
CA LYS A 133 15.09 4.82 -5.82
C LYS A 133 15.66 3.49 -5.33
N ARG A 134 15.61 3.25 -4.03
CA ARG A 134 16.12 2.01 -3.45
C ARG A 134 15.35 0.80 -3.95
N TYR A 135 14.01 0.85 -4.00
CA TYR A 135 13.22 -0.26 -4.54
C TYR A 135 13.54 -0.56 -6.00
N ILE A 136 13.71 0.48 -6.81
CA ILE A 136 14.16 0.34 -8.20
C ILE A 136 15.53 -0.31 -8.28
N ALA A 137 16.50 0.16 -7.48
CA ALA A 137 17.86 -0.36 -7.45
C ALA A 137 17.89 -1.83 -7.00
N GLU A 138 17.21 -2.18 -5.91
CA GLU A 138 17.16 -3.56 -5.41
C GLU A 138 16.51 -4.52 -6.43
N CYS A 139 15.44 -4.10 -7.11
CA CYS A 139 14.84 -4.88 -8.19
C CYS A 139 15.81 -5.07 -9.36
N TYR A 140 16.58 -4.04 -9.72
CA TYR A 140 17.60 -4.13 -10.77
C TYR A 140 18.75 -5.07 -10.37
N GLU A 141 19.21 -5.00 -9.11
CA GLU A 141 20.34 -5.79 -8.62
C GLU A 141 20.03 -7.31 -8.52
N LEU A 142 18.77 -7.71 -8.55
CA LEU A 142 18.41 -9.14 -8.66
C LEU A 142 19.03 -9.83 -9.88
N ARG A 143 19.35 -9.08 -10.92
CA ARG A 143 20.09 -9.60 -12.10
C ARG A 143 21.49 -10.13 -11.80
N ASN A 144 22.10 -9.68 -10.72
CA ASN A 144 23.44 -10.04 -10.28
C ASN A 144 23.43 -11.21 -9.27
N ASN A 145 22.26 -11.60 -8.76
CA ASN A 145 22.12 -12.70 -7.81
C ASN A 145 21.91 -14.04 -8.57
N PRO A 146 22.88 -14.99 -8.50
CA PRO A 146 22.75 -16.30 -9.19
C PRO A 146 21.57 -17.16 -8.74
N GLN A 147 20.98 -16.87 -7.57
CA GLN A 147 19.81 -17.59 -7.05
C GLN A 147 18.49 -16.92 -7.46
N SER A 148 18.53 -15.71 -8.02
CA SER A 148 17.36 -15.00 -8.48
C SER A 148 16.84 -15.56 -9.80
N ARG A 149 15.50 -15.63 -9.96
CA ARG A 149 14.88 -15.91 -11.26
C ARG A 149 15.16 -14.83 -12.31
N TYR A 150 15.66 -13.67 -11.87
CA TYR A 150 16.05 -12.54 -12.74
C TYR A 150 17.54 -12.52 -13.07
N TYR A 151 18.29 -13.56 -12.64
CA TYR A 151 19.72 -13.64 -12.89
C TYR A 151 20.04 -13.52 -14.40
N ASN A 152 21.03 -12.72 -14.72
CA ASN A 152 21.46 -12.41 -16.09
C ASN A 152 20.38 -11.82 -17.01
N THR A 153 19.25 -11.37 -16.48
CA THR A 153 18.30 -10.58 -17.28
C THR A 153 18.85 -9.17 -17.52
N PRO A 154 18.52 -8.51 -18.65
CA PRO A 154 19.07 -7.19 -19.00
C PRO A 154 18.75 -6.09 -17.96
N TYR A 155 17.56 -6.15 -17.36
CA TYR A 155 17.01 -5.07 -16.53
C TYR A 155 16.60 -5.50 -15.12
N GLY A 156 16.99 -6.70 -14.69
CA GLY A 156 16.55 -7.24 -13.40
C GLY A 156 15.05 -7.52 -13.38
N LYS A 157 14.44 -7.32 -12.22
CA LYS A 157 13.01 -7.49 -12.00
C LYS A 157 12.24 -6.24 -12.46
N PRO A 158 11.12 -6.38 -13.21
CA PRO A 158 10.24 -5.26 -13.53
C PRO A 158 9.70 -4.59 -12.27
N VAL A 159 9.63 -3.25 -12.29
CA VAL A 159 9.21 -2.43 -11.14
C VAL A 159 7.84 -1.83 -11.39
N ILE A 160 6.92 -2.04 -10.45
CA ILE A 160 5.64 -1.33 -10.36
C ILE A 160 5.56 -0.71 -8.97
N ILE A 161 5.55 0.62 -8.90
CA ILE A 161 5.31 1.39 -7.69
C ILE A 161 4.05 2.21 -7.89
N VAL A 162 3.14 2.18 -6.93
CA VAL A 162 1.85 2.86 -7.00
C VAL A 162 1.69 3.74 -5.76
N LEU A 163 1.42 5.01 -5.97
CA LEU A 163 1.13 5.94 -4.88
C LEU A 163 -0.38 6.08 -4.68
N CYS A 164 -0.81 6.41 -3.46
CA CYS A 164 -2.22 6.62 -3.13
C CYS A 164 -2.45 7.99 -2.53
N THR A 165 -3.52 8.69 -2.97
CA THR A 165 -4.01 9.88 -2.28
C THR A 165 -4.77 9.48 -1.01
N HIS A 166 -5.09 10.47 -0.17
CA HIS A 166 -6.05 10.29 0.93
C HIS A 166 -7.45 9.94 0.37
N TRP A 167 -8.31 9.35 1.20
CA TRP A 167 -9.63 8.90 0.76
C TRP A 167 -10.67 10.02 0.53
N HIS A 168 -10.31 11.29 0.80
CA HIS A 168 -11.10 12.48 0.46
C HIS A 168 -10.19 13.71 0.30
N ASP A 169 -10.75 14.85 -0.08
CA ASP A 169 -10.02 16.07 -0.47
C ASP A 169 -9.51 16.95 0.68
N CYS A 170 -9.89 16.69 1.94
CA CYS A 170 -9.50 17.54 3.07
C CYS A 170 -7.99 17.57 3.36
N ARG A 171 -7.27 16.53 2.94
CA ARG A 171 -5.80 16.46 3.04
C ARG A 171 -5.12 17.07 1.81
N THR A 172 -5.42 18.33 1.52
CA THR A 172 -4.98 19.00 0.29
C THR A 172 -3.47 18.95 0.12
N VAL A 173 -2.69 19.33 1.14
CA VAL A 173 -1.22 19.36 1.08
C VAL A 173 -0.65 17.98 0.77
N TYR A 174 -1.13 16.93 1.45
CA TYR A 174 -0.71 15.56 1.17
C TYR A 174 -1.08 15.13 -0.26
N ASN A 175 -2.33 15.33 -0.66
CA ASN A 175 -2.80 14.91 -1.99
C ASN A 175 -2.01 15.60 -3.12
N GLU A 176 -1.69 16.88 -2.96
CA GLU A 176 -0.85 17.61 -3.92
C GLU A 176 0.59 17.14 -3.90
N SER A 177 1.16 16.87 -2.73
CA SER A 177 2.53 16.39 -2.59
C SER A 177 2.72 15.01 -3.24
N VAL A 178 1.79 14.09 -3.03
CA VAL A 178 1.87 12.76 -3.65
C VAL A 178 1.65 12.82 -5.17
N ARG A 179 0.84 13.76 -5.67
CA ARG A 179 0.69 14.01 -7.11
C ARG A 179 1.98 14.53 -7.75
N LYS A 180 2.67 15.46 -7.08
CA LYS A 180 3.98 15.95 -7.54
C LYS A 180 5.01 14.83 -7.62
N LEU A 181 5.06 13.97 -6.60
CA LEU A 181 5.92 12.78 -6.61
C LEU A 181 5.57 11.82 -7.75
N ALA A 182 4.29 11.50 -7.92
CA ALA A 182 3.83 10.64 -9.01
C ALA A 182 4.19 11.22 -10.38
N GLN A 183 4.02 12.51 -10.58
CA GLN A 183 4.39 13.19 -11.83
C GLN A 183 5.89 13.17 -12.07
N LYS A 184 6.70 13.47 -11.05
CA LYS A 184 8.17 13.48 -11.15
C LYS A 184 8.72 12.13 -11.61
N TRP A 185 8.19 11.04 -11.06
CA TRP A 185 8.67 9.69 -11.31
C TRP A 185 7.90 8.94 -12.41
N GLY A 186 6.84 9.53 -12.96
CA GLY A 186 5.96 8.85 -13.91
C GLY A 186 5.22 7.66 -13.30
N LEU A 187 4.91 7.71 -12.00
CA LEU A 187 4.26 6.62 -11.27
C LEU A 187 2.74 6.67 -11.38
N PRO A 188 2.08 5.50 -11.47
CA PRO A 188 0.63 5.42 -11.36
C PRO A 188 0.15 5.86 -9.97
N LEU A 189 -1.03 6.48 -9.95
CA LEU A 189 -1.64 7.04 -8.75
C LEU A 189 -3.05 6.52 -8.56
N VAL A 190 -3.36 5.98 -7.38
CA VAL A 190 -4.73 5.68 -6.93
C VAL A 190 -5.32 6.95 -6.35
N GLU A 191 -6.17 7.64 -7.12
CA GLU A 191 -6.76 8.93 -6.75
C GLU A 191 -8.05 8.74 -5.96
N PHE A 192 -7.97 8.26 -4.74
CA PHE A 192 -9.15 8.05 -3.88
C PHE A 192 -9.95 9.32 -3.67
N ASP A 193 -9.28 10.44 -3.34
CA ASP A 193 -9.91 11.74 -3.08
C ASP A 193 -10.76 12.22 -4.24
N LYS A 194 -10.32 11.97 -5.47
CA LYS A 194 -11.03 12.37 -6.70
C LYS A 194 -12.22 11.45 -7.00
N TYR A 195 -12.02 10.13 -6.92
CA TYR A 195 -13.04 9.17 -7.35
C TYR A 195 -14.03 8.78 -6.27
N ILE A 196 -13.74 8.96 -4.98
CA ILE A 196 -14.73 8.90 -3.91
C ILE A 196 -15.66 10.11 -4.00
N GLY A 197 -15.13 11.30 -4.32
CA GLY A 197 -15.92 12.50 -4.59
C GLY A 197 -16.49 13.15 -3.34
N PHE A 198 -15.88 12.98 -2.17
CA PHE A 198 -16.25 13.69 -0.95
C PHE A 198 -15.52 15.02 -0.88
N SER A 199 -16.27 16.12 -1.07
CA SER A 199 -15.73 17.46 -1.00
C SER A 199 -15.83 18.05 0.42
N LYS A 200 -14.75 18.65 0.90
CA LYS A 200 -14.71 19.43 2.14
C LYS A 200 -15.61 20.68 2.10
N ASN A 201 -15.91 21.17 0.90
CA ASN A 201 -16.68 22.40 0.67
C ASN A 201 -18.19 22.13 0.53
N VAL A 202 -18.62 20.88 0.49
CA VAL A 202 -20.02 20.51 0.28
C VAL A 202 -20.53 19.68 1.46
N LEU A 203 -21.58 20.19 2.11
CA LEU A 203 -22.24 19.50 3.20
C LEU A 203 -23.34 18.58 2.66
N HIS A 204 -23.50 17.43 3.30
CA HIS A 204 -24.61 16.53 3.05
C HIS A 204 -25.93 17.28 3.28
N PRO A 205 -26.88 17.29 2.29
CA PRO A 205 -28.04 18.18 2.32
C PRO A 205 -28.98 17.93 3.51
N VAL A 206 -29.01 16.71 4.03
CA VAL A 206 -29.90 16.34 5.16
C VAL A 206 -29.18 16.48 6.50
N VAL A 207 -27.99 15.86 6.64
CA VAL A 207 -27.25 15.82 7.92
C VAL A 207 -26.47 17.09 8.20
N ARG A 208 -26.23 17.93 7.17
CA ARG A 208 -25.51 19.20 7.25
C ARG A 208 -24.07 19.08 7.76
N LYS A 209 -23.42 17.92 7.48
CA LYS A 209 -22.00 17.65 7.77
C LYS A 209 -21.28 17.25 6.48
N PRO A 210 -19.95 17.42 6.39
CA PRO A 210 -19.17 16.87 5.28
C PRO A 210 -19.44 15.38 5.09
N PHE A 211 -19.51 14.92 3.84
CA PHE A 211 -19.79 13.51 3.54
C PHE A 211 -18.82 12.55 4.21
N SER A 212 -17.54 12.91 4.31
CA SER A 212 -16.51 12.08 4.95
C SER A 212 -16.84 11.73 6.41
N VAL A 213 -17.52 12.63 7.14
CA VAL A 213 -17.93 12.40 8.55
C VAL A 213 -18.92 11.23 8.68
N LEU A 214 -19.76 11.00 7.65
CA LEU A 214 -20.76 9.92 7.66
C LEU A 214 -20.14 8.53 7.46
N TYR A 215 -18.93 8.47 6.90
CA TYR A 215 -18.22 7.24 6.55
C TYR A 215 -16.92 7.05 7.33
N SER A 216 -16.76 7.77 8.43
CA SER A 216 -15.58 7.71 9.31
C SER A 216 -15.91 7.22 10.71
N THR A 217 -14.90 6.67 11.39
CA THR A 217 -15.00 6.27 12.81
C THR A 217 -14.72 7.42 13.76
N ASP A 218 -13.99 8.43 13.30
CA ASP A 218 -13.56 9.61 14.05
C ASP A 218 -13.47 10.83 13.14
N THR A 219 -13.29 11.99 13.75
CA THR A 219 -13.19 13.26 13.01
C THR A 219 -11.91 13.99 13.36
N GLN A 220 -11.49 14.84 12.43
CA GLN A 220 -10.39 15.78 12.61
C GLN A 220 -10.81 17.15 12.07
N GLU A 221 -10.22 18.21 12.62
CA GLU A 221 -10.40 19.58 12.14
C GLU A 221 -9.10 20.10 11.52
N THR A 222 -9.22 20.74 10.38
CA THR A 222 -8.13 21.48 9.74
C THR A 222 -8.72 22.74 9.11
N GLU A 223 -8.12 23.91 9.38
CA GLU A 223 -8.55 25.20 8.84
C GLU A 223 -10.05 25.50 9.10
N GLY A 224 -10.55 25.14 10.29
CA GLY A 224 -11.94 25.37 10.67
C GLY A 224 -12.94 24.39 10.03
N VAL A 225 -12.48 23.38 9.26
CA VAL A 225 -13.32 22.35 8.66
C VAL A 225 -13.19 21.05 9.42
N VAL A 226 -14.31 20.57 10.00
CA VAL A 226 -14.40 19.22 10.60
C VAL A 226 -14.70 18.21 9.51
N TYR A 227 -13.89 17.17 9.39
CA TYR A 227 -14.03 16.10 8.40
C TYR A 227 -13.81 14.72 9.01
N GLY A 228 -14.24 13.67 8.30
CA GLY A 228 -13.97 12.30 8.69
C GLY A 228 -12.48 11.97 8.59
N HIS A 229 -11.91 11.41 9.66
CA HIS A 229 -10.47 11.10 9.67
C HIS A 229 -10.20 9.66 9.21
N HIS A 230 -10.53 8.65 10.01
CA HIS A 230 -10.35 7.27 9.60
C HIS A 230 -11.64 6.72 8.95
N PRO A 231 -11.58 6.13 7.75
CA PRO A 231 -12.73 5.52 7.14
C PRO A 231 -13.25 4.34 7.99
N ILE A 232 -14.58 4.15 8.04
CA ILE A 232 -15.19 3.01 8.73
C ILE A 232 -14.53 1.73 8.25
N ARG A 233 -14.13 0.88 9.20
CA ARG A 233 -13.37 -0.35 8.95
C ARG A 233 -14.30 -1.53 8.67
N GLY A 234 -13.71 -2.61 8.19
CA GLY A 234 -14.37 -3.87 7.95
C GLY A 234 -14.78 -4.08 6.50
N GLU A 235 -14.77 -5.34 6.10
CA GLU A 235 -14.98 -5.76 4.72
C GLU A 235 -16.34 -5.35 4.15
N GLN A 236 -17.39 -5.31 4.99
CA GLN A 236 -18.75 -4.94 4.57
C GLN A 236 -18.99 -3.42 4.57
N SER A 237 -18.00 -2.63 4.98
CA SER A 237 -18.14 -1.18 4.97
C SER A 237 -18.18 -0.64 3.54
N TYR A 238 -19.18 0.21 3.25
CA TYR A 238 -19.33 0.86 1.95
C TYR A 238 -18.05 1.58 1.52
N ILE A 239 -17.40 2.32 2.42
CA ILE A 239 -16.21 3.10 2.07
C ILE A 239 -15.02 2.21 1.73
N GLN A 240 -14.83 1.09 2.44
CA GLN A 240 -13.78 0.13 2.13
C GLN A 240 -14.01 -0.55 0.77
N GLN A 241 -15.25 -0.92 0.48
CA GLN A 241 -15.63 -1.49 -0.82
C GLN A 241 -15.40 -0.49 -1.97
N ARG A 242 -15.73 0.79 -1.74
CA ARG A 242 -15.52 1.84 -2.73
C ARG A 242 -14.04 2.11 -2.98
N MET A 243 -13.24 2.22 -1.93
CA MET A 243 -11.78 2.33 -2.06
C MET A 243 -11.19 1.12 -2.80
N ALA A 244 -11.62 -0.09 -2.44
CA ALA A 244 -11.18 -1.31 -3.13
C ALA A 244 -11.51 -1.29 -4.62
N ALA A 245 -12.69 -0.81 -5.01
CA ALA A 245 -13.08 -0.70 -6.42
C ALA A 245 -12.18 0.26 -7.21
N ILE A 246 -11.85 1.43 -6.63
CA ILE A 246 -10.93 2.41 -7.23
C ILE A 246 -9.51 1.83 -7.35
N PHE A 247 -9.03 1.16 -6.31
CA PHE A 247 -7.74 0.47 -6.32
C PHE A 247 -7.67 -0.58 -7.42
N VAL A 248 -8.68 -1.45 -7.52
CA VAL A 248 -8.77 -2.50 -8.55
C VAL A 248 -8.75 -1.89 -9.95
N ASP A 249 -9.55 -0.84 -10.22
CA ASP A 249 -9.58 -0.17 -11.53
C ASP A 249 -8.21 0.36 -11.93
N THR A 250 -7.48 0.96 -11.01
CA THR A 250 -6.12 1.45 -11.26
C THR A 250 -5.16 0.28 -11.52
N MET A 251 -5.17 -0.75 -10.67
CA MET A 251 -4.26 -1.89 -10.80
C MET A 251 -4.50 -2.70 -12.07
N MET A 252 -5.73 -2.86 -12.52
CA MET A 252 -6.05 -3.55 -13.77
C MET A 252 -5.46 -2.88 -15.01
N LYS A 253 -5.17 -1.59 -14.95
CA LYS A 253 -4.55 -0.84 -16.06
C LYS A 253 -3.03 -0.99 -16.13
N ILE A 254 -2.39 -1.40 -15.03
CA ILE A 254 -0.94 -1.37 -14.89
C ILE A 254 -0.29 -2.72 -14.61
N LEU A 255 -1.04 -3.67 -14.03
CA LEU A 255 -0.52 -5.02 -13.83
C LEU A 255 -0.35 -5.73 -15.16
N PRO A 256 0.79 -6.44 -15.36
CA PRO A 256 1.00 -7.21 -16.58
C PRO A 256 -0.06 -8.31 -16.74
N LEU A 257 -0.42 -8.63 -17.96
CA LEU A 257 -1.27 -9.78 -18.25
C LEU A 257 -0.52 -11.09 -17.90
N LYS A 258 -1.11 -11.91 -17.05
CA LYS A 258 -0.59 -13.24 -16.67
C LYS A 258 -1.61 -14.33 -16.96
#